data_83fd25b2ecce1bb2fd026d3c4d59797e
#
_entry.id   83fd25b2ecce1bb2fd026d3c4d59797e
#
_cell.length_a   1.000
_cell.length_b   1.000
_cell.length_c   1.000
_cell.angle_alpha   90.00
_cell.angle_beta   90.00
_cell.angle_gamma   90.00
#
_symmetry.space_group_name_H-M   'P 1'
#
loop_
_entity.id
_entity.type
_entity.pdbx_description
1 polymer ?
#
loop_
_entity_poly.entity_id
_entity_poly.type
_entity_poly.pdbx_seq_one_letter_code
_entity_poly.pdbx_strand_id
1 'polypeptide(L)'
;MTNLDFAFWDAVNFGGAHGSPTEVFDQHIALAQEIEALGWHSYFVIEHQNTPTGISAPSVYLTAVAGATTRLRVGAMMWQLPFYHPLRLAEEVATLDHLSHGRVEFGTGFGVHEHEFVRWNVDYYQRAPRSKEVLDIVKMAWTQPEVTFKGTFFQFEEALPQPKPYQQPHPPIWLAAHSDATLEYAARNNYHVAQNLDTDDVVARKFDLFRRVWRECEHPGPMPRVFLQRSVHVAETDAEAHEHAREFLAQGGTRVGGGPIAQTRIGWGSNSRGMGRDSDLPDNKLRGETMAAAAKSYEFNIDNGLALVGSPETVIRRLQEGQQRIGYDVFCTNHQMGSMPPELVDKSIRLFGEHVIPAFQRVPVGV
;
A
#
# COMPACT_ATOMS: atom_id res chain seq x y z
N MET A 1 -14.06 -21.62 1.45
CA MET A 1 -12.97 -20.68 1.17
C MET A 1 -13.42 -19.31 1.63
N THR A 2 -12.59 -18.62 2.39
CA THR A 2 -12.85 -17.22 2.76
C THR A 2 -12.71 -16.34 1.51
N ASN A 3 -13.57 -15.36 1.36
CA ASN A 3 -13.53 -14.41 0.24
C ASN A 3 -12.19 -13.65 0.31
N LEU A 4 -11.42 -13.63 -0.77
CA LEU A 4 -10.17 -12.88 -0.88
C LEU A 4 -10.40 -11.69 -1.81
N ASP A 5 -10.16 -10.49 -1.31
CA ASP A 5 -10.20 -9.29 -2.13
C ASP A 5 -8.81 -9.02 -2.74
N PHE A 6 -8.80 -8.65 -4.02
CA PHE A 6 -7.58 -8.28 -4.72
C PHE A 6 -7.46 -6.76 -4.83
N ALA A 7 -6.32 -6.24 -4.41
CA ALA A 7 -5.94 -4.86 -4.58
C ALA A 7 -4.83 -4.73 -5.63
N PHE A 8 -4.80 -3.62 -6.33
CA PHE A 8 -3.72 -3.26 -7.24
C PHE A 8 -2.89 -2.13 -6.64
N TRP A 9 -1.58 -2.29 -6.60
CA TRP A 9 -0.65 -1.27 -6.13
C TRP A 9 0.09 -0.65 -7.30
N ASP A 10 -0.13 0.61 -7.53
CA ASP A 10 0.44 1.37 -8.62
C ASP A 10 1.52 2.32 -8.13
N ALA A 11 2.76 2.07 -8.55
CA ALA A 11 3.90 2.93 -8.29
C ALA A 11 4.12 3.88 -9.46
N VAL A 12 3.18 4.78 -9.72
CA VAL A 12 3.27 5.76 -10.81
C VAL A 12 4.66 6.38 -10.86
N ASN A 13 5.28 6.37 -12.05
CA ASN A 13 6.66 6.82 -12.21
C ASN A 13 6.79 7.86 -13.34
N PHE A 14 7.31 9.03 -13.00
CA PHE A 14 7.56 10.14 -13.92
C PHE A 14 9.01 10.19 -14.43
N GLY A 15 9.85 9.21 -14.03
CA GLY A 15 11.26 9.12 -14.45
C GLY A 15 11.44 8.20 -15.65
N GLY A 16 12.17 8.66 -16.68
CA GLY A 16 12.55 7.82 -17.82
C GLY A 16 11.77 8.10 -19.11
N ALA A 17 11.64 7.08 -19.97
CA ALA A 17 11.09 7.20 -21.34
C ALA A 17 9.55 7.12 -21.40
N HIS A 18 8.84 7.36 -20.30
CA HIS A 18 7.39 7.15 -20.21
C HIS A 18 6.52 8.29 -20.76
N GLY A 19 7.10 9.27 -21.44
CA GLY A 19 6.36 10.41 -21.98
C GLY A 19 6.30 11.63 -21.06
N SER A 20 5.41 12.57 -21.36
CA SER A 20 5.13 13.73 -20.50
C SER A 20 4.37 13.32 -19.24
N PRO A 21 4.42 14.12 -18.15
CA PRO A 21 3.60 13.84 -16.97
C PRO A 21 2.10 13.66 -17.28
N THR A 22 1.56 14.39 -18.25
CA THR A 22 0.16 14.24 -18.68
C THR A 22 -0.10 12.85 -19.24
N GLU A 23 0.76 12.38 -20.15
CA GLU A 23 0.63 11.04 -20.75
C GLU A 23 0.75 9.94 -19.69
N VAL A 24 1.63 10.11 -18.69
CA VAL A 24 1.75 9.18 -17.57
C VAL A 24 0.45 9.13 -16.77
N PHE A 25 -0.14 10.27 -16.43
CA PHE A 25 -1.42 10.29 -15.72
C PHE A 25 -2.54 9.64 -16.53
N ASP A 26 -2.65 9.94 -17.83
CA ASP A 26 -3.68 9.37 -18.70
C ASP A 26 -3.54 7.84 -18.79
N GLN A 27 -2.32 7.32 -18.93
CA GLN A 27 -2.03 5.88 -18.97
C GLN A 27 -2.43 5.18 -17.67
N HIS A 28 -2.10 5.74 -16.51
CA HIS A 28 -2.41 5.14 -15.22
C HIS A 28 -3.90 5.26 -14.84
N ILE A 29 -4.61 6.29 -15.32
CA ILE A 29 -6.08 6.37 -15.20
C ILE A 29 -6.73 5.31 -16.09
N ALA A 30 -6.25 5.11 -17.32
CA ALA A 30 -6.73 4.04 -18.20
C ALA A 30 -6.45 2.64 -17.61
N LEU A 31 -5.28 2.45 -17.01
CA LEU A 31 -4.96 1.22 -16.25
C LEU A 31 -5.96 0.99 -15.12
N ALA A 32 -6.32 2.03 -14.35
CA ALA A 32 -7.33 1.89 -13.28
C ALA A 32 -8.70 1.45 -13.81
N GLN A 33 -9.10 1.89 -14.99
CA GLN A 33 -10.32 1.41 -15.67
C GLN A 33 -10.20 -0.06 -16.13
N GLU A 34 -9.03 -0.44 -16.66
CA GLU A 34 -8.77 -1.83 -17.09
C GLU A 34 -8.81 -2.79 -15.90
N ILE A 35 -8.14 -2.48 -14.79
CA ILE A 35 -8.16 -3.35 -13.60
C ILE A 35 -9.55 -3.41 -12.95
N GLU A 36 -10.35 -2.34 -13.00
CA GLU A 36 -11.75 -2.40 -12.59
C GLU A 36 -12.55 -3.40 -13.45
N ALA A 37 -12.35 -3.37 -14.77
CA ALA A 37 -13.02 -4.30 -15.70
C ALA A 37 -12.58 -5.75 -15.47
N LEU A 38 -11.32 -5.96 -15.12
CA LEU A 38 -10.72 -7.26 -14.84
C LEU A 38 -11.06 -7.81 -13.43
N GLY A 39 -11.74 -7.01 -12.57
CA GLY A 39 -12.30 -7.51 -11.32
C GLY A 39 -11.51 -7.24 -10.06
N TRP A 40 -10.49 -6.38 -10.10
CA TRP A 40 -9.86 -5.90 -8.86
C TRP A 40 -10.87 -5.14 -7.99
N HIS A 41 -10.76 -5.34 -6.69
CA HIS A 41 -11.59 -4.68 -5.68
C HIS A 41 -11.14 -3.25 -5.37
N SER A 42 -9.82 -3.02 -5.32
CA SER A 42 -9.27 -1.73 -4.93
C SER A 42 -7.96 -1.39 -5.65
N TYR A 43 -7.71 -0.09 -5.77
CA TYR A 43 -6.53 0.51 -6.39
C TYR A 43 -5.84 1.42 -5.39
N PHE A 44 -4.54 1.20 -5.20
CA PHE A 44 -3.73 2.00 -4.30
C PHE A 44 -2.54 2.61 -5.01
N VAL A 45 -2.31 3.89 -4.76
CA VAL A 45 -1.07 4.57 -5.16
C VAL A 45 -0.11 4.71 -3.99
N ILE A 46 1.18 4.82 -4.30
CA ILE A 46 2.19 5.16 -3.30
C ILE A 46 2.38 6.68 -3.27
N GLU A 47 2.46 7.26 -2.06
CA GLU A 47 2.85 8.65 -1.90
C GLU A 47 4.35 8.75 -1.65
N HIS A 48 5.01 9.56 -2.47
CA HIS A 48 6.38 10.01 -2.23
C HIS A 48 6.55 11.48 -2.59
N GLN A 49 7.43 12.15 -1.86
CA GLN A 49 7.65 13.58 -1.98
C GLN A 49 9.01 13.90 -2.61
N ASN A 50 9.01 14.84 -3.57
CA ASN A 50 10.23 15.32 -4.22
C ASN A 50 11.07 14.21 -4.89
N THR A 51 10.41 13.23 -5.50
CA THR A 51 10.99 12.11 -6.23
C THR A 51 10.19 11.85 -7.50
N PRO A 52 10.79 11.27 -8.55
CA PRO A 52 10.04 10.93 -9.76
C PRO A 52 9.10 9.72 -9.61
N THR A 53 9.12 9.04 -8.49
CA THR A 53 8.30 7.84 -8.24
C THR A 53 7.24 8.11 -7.19
N GLY A 54 6.03 7.67 -7.43
CA GLY A 54 4.88 7.88 -6.56
C GLY A 54 4.13 9.18 -6.87
N ILE A 55 3.00 9.32 -6.25
CA ILE A 55 2.12 10.49 -6.36
C ILE A 55 2.39 11.42 -5.17
N SER A 56 2.73 12.68 -5.42
CA SER A 56 2.96 13.67 -4.36
C SER A 56 1.69 14.32 -3.83
N ALA A 57 0.55 14.17 -4.52
CA ALA A 57 -0.76 14.70 -4.13
C ALA A 57 -1.85 13.61 -4.33
N PRO A 58 -1.88 12.57 -3.46
CA PRO A 58 -2.78 11.43 -3.63
C PRO A 58 -4.25 11.81 -3.76
N SER A 59 -4.76 12.71 -2.91
CA SER A 59 -6.17 13.10 -2.94
C SER A 59 -6.61 13.70 -4.28
N VAL A 60 -5.72 14.48 -4.93
CA VAL A 60 -6.00 15.08 -6.24
C VAL A 60 -6.05 14.02 -7.33
N TYR A 61 -5.02 13.15 -7.39
CA TYR A 61 -4.94 12.10 -8.41
C TYR A 61 -6.07 11.07 -8.25
N LEU A 62 -6.30 10.60 -7.02
CA LEU A 62 -7.34 9.62 -6.74
C LEU A 62 -8.77 10.14 -7.03
N THR A 63 -8.98 11.47 -7.02
CA THR A 63 -10.24 12.06 -7.47
C THR A 63 -10.46 11.83 -8.97
N ALA A 64 -9.40 11.95 -9.79
CA ALA A 64 -9.49 11.64 -11.23
C ALA A 64 -9.75 10.15 -11.47
N VAL A 65 -9.05 9.26 -10.77
CA VAL A 65 -9.29 7.81 -10.82
C VAL A 65 -10.73 7.46 -10.41
N ALA A 66 -11.21 8.04 -9.29
CA ALA A 66 -12.58 7.82 -8.82
C ALA A 66 -13.64 8.30 -9.82
N GLY A 67 -13.37 9.41 -10.52
CA GLY A 67 -14.25 9.92 -11.57
C GLY A 67 -14.26 9.07 -12.85
N ALA A 68 -13.16 8.34 -13.10
CA ALA A 68 -13.02 7.46 -14.27
C ALA A 68 -13.52 6.02 -14.02
N THR A 69 -13.81 5.65 -12.78
CA THR A 69 -14.22 4.30 -12.36
C THR A 69 -15.55 4.34 -11.62
N THR A 70 -16.22 3.20 -11.45
CA THR A 70 -17.57 3.12 -10.86
C THR A 70 -17.65 2.26 -9.60
N ARG A 71 -16.82 1.23 -9.48
CA ARG A 71 -16.84 0.24 -8.38
C ARG A 71 -15.51 0.16 -7.65
N LEU A 72 -14.41 0.44 -8.35
CA LEU A 72 -13.05 0.33 -7.82
C LEU A 72 -12.89 1.22 -6.60
N ARG A 73 -12.52 0.63 -5.47
CA ARG A 73 -12.18 1.40 -4.28
C ARG A 73 -10.81 2.04 -4.47
N VAL A 74 -10.62 3.23 -3.95
CA VAL A 74 -9.41 4.02 -4.22
C VAL A 74 -8.75 4.47 -2.92
N GLY A 75 -7.43 4.44 -2.88
CA GLY A 75 -6.67 4.88 -1.71
C GLY A 75 -5.21 5.13 -2.01
N ALA A 76 -4.51 5.74 -1.07
CA ALA A 76 -3.06 5.73 -1.04
C ALA A 76 -2.59 4.71 0.01
N MET A 77 -1.60 3.94 -0.33
CA MET A 77 -0.91 3.08 0.60
C MET A 77 0.56 3.47 0.57
N MET A 78 0.77 4.59 1.23
CA MET A 78 0.02 5.30 2.28
C MET A 78 -0.01 6.81 2.06
N TRP A 79 -0.96 7.52 2.68
CA TRP A 79 -0.76 8.94 3.00
C TRP A 79 0.30 9.07 4.09
N GLN A 80 1.35 9.86 3.85
CA GLN A 80 2.43 10.10 4.82
C GLN A 80 2.01 11.17 5.82
N LEU A 81 1.34 10.78 6.90
CA LEU A 81 0.69 11.66 7.87
C LEU A 81 1.54 12.83 8.38
N PRO A 82 2.88 12.68 8.63
CA PRO A 82 3.69 13.78 9.14
C PRO A 82 3.74 15.03 8.26
N PHE A 83 3.46 14.90 6.97
CA PHE A 83 3.54 16.00 6.01
C PHE A 83 2.24 16.78 5.89
N TYR A 84 1.16 16.33 6.55
CA TYR A 84 -0.16 16.94 6.42
C TYR A 84 -0.53 17.79 7.61
N HIS A 85 -1.28 18.86 7.30
CA HIS A 85 -2.11 19.51 8.29
C HIS A 85 -3.39 18.68 8.50
N PRO A 86 -3.70 18.26 9.74
CA PRO A 86 -4.73 17.23 9.96
C PRO A 86 -6.14 17.62 9.51
N LEU A 87 -6.56 18.90 9.74
CA LEU A 87 -7.87 19.36 9.28
C LEU A 87 -7.96 19.35 7.76
N ARG A 88 -6.88 19.80 7.07
CA ARG A 88 -6.84 19.79 5.60
C ARG A 88 -6.93 18.37 5.05
N LEU A 89 -6.18 17.43 5.62
CA LEU A 89 -6.24 16.03 5.21
C LEU A 89 -7.63 15.43 5.42
N ALA A 90 -8.27 15.75 6.57
CA ALA A 90 -9.62 15.27 6.86
C ALA A 90 -10.64 15.76 5.83
N GLU A 91 -10.57 17.04 5.45
CA GLU A 91 -11.45 17.66 4.46
C GLU A 91 -11.20 17.10 3.04
N GLU A 92 -9.94 16.93 2.64
CA GLU A 92 -9.58 16.36 1.33
C GLU A 92 -10.07 14.93 1.18
N VAL A 93 -9.82 14.07 2.18
CA VAL A 93 -10.25 12.67 2.14
C VAL A 93 -11.77 12.54 2.20
N ALA A 94 -12.45 13.36 3.01
CA ALA A 94 -13.91 13.37 3.05
C ALA A 94 -14.52 13.86 1.72
N THR A 95 -13.89 14.84 1.09
CA THR A 95 -14.31 15.32 -0.25
C THR A 95 -14.16 14.22 -1.29
N LEU A 96 -13.02 13.53 -1.31
CA LEU A 96 -12.79 12.37 -2.17
C LEU A 96 -13.80 11.25 -1.89
N ASP A 97 -14.15 11.03 -0.62
CA ASP A 97 -15.11 10.01 -0.23
C ASP A 97 -16.52 10.29 -0.79
N HIS A 98 -16.94 11.55 -0.78
CA HIS A 98 -18.18 11.98 -1.45
C HIS A 98 -18.11 11.82 -2.96
N LEU A 99 -17.04 12.30 -3.60
CA LEU A 99 -16.88 12.24 -5.06
C LEU A 99 -16.76 10.81 -5.58
N SER A 100 -16.24 9.90 -4.77
CA SER A 100 -16.18 8.47 -5.06
C SER A 100 -17.43 7.69 -4.64
N HIS A 101 -18.43 8.32 -4.02
CA HIS A 101 -19.60 7.65 -3.45
C HIS A 101 -19.25 6.53 -2.45
N GLY A 102 -18.34 6.83 -1.51
CA GLY A 102 -17.98 5.91 -0.42
C GLY A 102 -16.98 4.81 -0.79
N ARG A 103 -16.11 5.05 -1.79
CA ARG A 103 -15.10 4.08 -2.24
C ARG A 103 -13.70 4.35 -1.72
N VAL A 104 -13.52 5.28 -0.79
CA VAL A 104 -12.19 5.59 -0.23
C VAL A 104 -11.74 4.50 0.76
N GLU A 105 -10.47 4.12 0.64
CA GLU A 105 -9.68 3.35 1.60
C GLU A 105 -8.56 4.25 2.13
N PHE A 106 -8.63 4.66 3.38
CA PHE A 106 -7.68 5.61 3.96
C PHE A 106 -6.43 4.90 4.49
N GLY A 107 -5.46 4.65 3.61
CA GLY A 107 -4.17 4.06 3.98
C GLY A 107 -3.22 5.09 4.57
N THR A 108 -2.70 4.85 5.77
CA THR A 108 -1.90 5.79 6.53
C THR A 108 -0.54 5.22 6.94
N GLY A 109 0.44 6.10 7.10
CA GLY A 109 1.76 5.71 7.56
C GLY A 109 2.58 6.88 8.10
N PHE A 110 3.67 6.52 8.78
CA PHE A 110 4.50 7.48 9.49
C PHE A 110 5.66 8.02 8.65
N GLY A 111 5.80 7.57 7.39
CA GLY A 111 6.94 7.89 6.54
C GLY A 111 8.21 7.15 6.94
N VAL A 112 9.11 6.94 5.97
CA VAL A 112 10.34 6.16 6.19
C VAL A 112 11.61 6.83 5.69
N HIS A 113 11.51 7.81 4.78
CA HIS A 113 12.66 8.43 4.11
C HIS A 113 13.03 9.78 4.72
N GLU A 114 14.07 9.82 5.53
CA GLU A 114 14.52 11.03 6.23
C GLU A 114 14.69 12.24 5.28
N HIS A 115 15.15 12.02 4.04
CA HIS A 115 15.32 13.09 3.08
C HIS A 115 14.03 13.80 2.67
N GLU A 116 12.88 13.11 2.72
CA GLU A 116 11.57 13.74 2.47
C GLU A 116 11.23 14.70 3.62
N PHE A 117 11.48 14.29 4.86
CA PHE A 117 11.24 15.10 6.06
C PHE A 117 12.06 16.39 6.07
N VAL A 118 13.35 16.29 5.73
CA VAL A 118 14.24 17.46 5.64
C VAL A 118 13.70 18.49 4.65
N ARG A 119 13.21 18.05 3.48
CA ARG A 119 12.67 18.94 2.44
C ARG A 119 11.33 19.58 2.82
N TRP A 120 10.56 18.92 3.67
CA TRP A 120 9.28 19.42 4.17
C TRP A 120 9.41 20.15 5.51
N ASN A 121 10.63 20.35 6.03
CA ASN A 121 10.90 20.96 7.32
C ASN A 121 10.14 20.29 8.48
N VAL A 122 10.04 18.97 8.43
CA VAL A 122 9.45 18.13 9.46
C VAL A 122 10.55 17.32 10.13
N ASP A 123 10.56 17.27 11.45
CA ASP A 123 11.53 16.47 12.20
C ASP A 123 11.22 14.97 12.03
N TYR A 124 12.15 14.25 11.39
CA TYR A 124 12.04 12.81 11.16
C TYR A 124 11.86 12.02 12.46
N TYR A 125 12.53 12.43 13.54
CA TYR A 125 12.48 11.70 14.82
C TYR A 125 11.17 11.92 15.58
N GLN A 126 10.39 12.90 15.20
CA GLN A 126 9.05 13.16 15.74
C GLN A 126 7.93 12.59 14.86
N ARG A 127 8.26 11.85 13.78
CA ARG A 127 7.25 11.37 12.83
C ARG A 127 6.16 10.52 13.46
N ALA A 128 6.52 9.60 14.37
CA ALA A 128 5.53 8.71 14.99
C ALA A 128 4.57 9.44 15.94
N PRO A 129 5.00 10.25 16.92
CA PRO A 129 4.06 11.01 17.75
C PRO A 129 3.25 12.03 16.95
N ARG A 130 3.87 12.72 15.96
CA ARG A 130 3.17 13.64 15.08
C ARG A 130 2.08 12.96 14.25
N SER A 131 2.37 11.79 13.67
CA SER A 131 1.39 11.01 12.90
C SER A 131 0.21 10.56 13.76
N LYS A 132 0.45 10.18 15.01
CA LYS A 132 -0.64 9.81 15.94
C LYS A 132 -1.56 10.98 16.20
N GLU A 133 -1.01 12.19 16.49
CA GLU A 133 -1.84 13.39 16.63
C GLU A 133 -2.62 13.71 15.36
N VAL A 134 -1.98 13.62 14.17
CA VAL A 134 -2.68 13.82 12.89
C VAL A 134 -3.85 12.85 12.75
N LEU A 135 -3.63 11.57 13.02
CA LEU A 135 -4.67 10.55 12.86
C LEU A 135 -5.81 10.72 13.87
N ASP A 136 -5.50 11.07 15.10
CA ASP A 136 -6.51 11.35 16.13
C ASP A 136 -7.38 12.55 15.74
N ILE A 137 -6.77 13.65 15.27
CA ILE A 137 -7.49 14.83 14.82
C ILE A 137 -8.34 14.54 13.58
N VAL A 138 -7.81 13.79 12.61
CA VAL A 138 -8.57 13.35 11.41
C VAL A 138 -9.81 12.56 11.81
N LYS A 139 -9.69 11.60 12.74
CA LYS A 139 -10.84 10.85 13.26
C LYS A 139 -11.85 11.76 13.96
N MET A 140 -11.40 12.67 14.81
CA MET A 140 -12.28 13.65 15.45
C MET A 140 -13.01 14.51 14.41
N ALA A 141 -12.26 15.00 13.40
CA ALA A 141 -12.81 15.80 12.31
C ALA A 141 -13.92 15.07 11.54
N TRP A 142 -13.83 13.77 11.39
CA TRP A 142 -14.84 12.95 10.71
C TRP A 142 -16.04 12.58 11.56
N THR A 143 -15.85 12.39 12.88
CA THR A 143 -16.86 11.79 13.76
C THR A 143 -17.51 12.76 14.73
N GLN A 144 -16.92 13.94 14.96
CA GLN A 144 -17.43 14.93 15.90
C GLN A 144 -17.96 16.17 15.15
N PRO A 145 -18.95 16.89 15.69
CA PRO A 145 -19.43 18.12 15.09
C PRO A 145 -18.35 19.18 14.94
N GLU A 146 -17.54 19.36 15.97
CA GLU A 146 -16.42 20.28 16.05
C GLU A 146 -15.16 19.61 16.63
N VAL A 147 -14.00 20.20 16.39
CA VAL A 147 -12.71 19.74 16.89
C VAL A 147 -12.10 20.78 17.79
N THR A 148 -12.00 20.46 19.08
CA THR A 148 -11.12 21.13 20.03
C THR A 148 -10.02 20.17 20.43
N PHE A 149 -8.77 20.51 20.16
CA PHE A 149 -7.62 19.63 20.39
C PHE A 149 -6.42 20.45 20.91
N LYS A 150 -5.74 19.92 21.91
CA LYS A 150 -4.52 20.52 22.48
C LYS A 150 -3.43 19.46 22.58
N GLY A 151 -2.65 19.36 21.52
CA GLY A 151 -1.52 18.44 21.42
C GLY A 151 -0.17 19.14 21.44
N THR A 152 0.85 18.35 21.10
CA THR A 152 2.25 18.84 20.99
C THR A 152 2.48 19.57 19.67
N PHE A 153 1.90 19.07 18.57
CA PHE A 153 2.13 19.57 17.21
C PHE A 153 1.00 20.44 16.70
N PHE A 154 -0.22 20.20 17.17
CA PHE A 154 -1.41 20.89 16.72
C PHE A 154 -2.28 21.33 17.87
N GLN A 155 -2.90 22.52 17.72
CA GLN A 155 -3.85 23.04 18.69
C GLN A 155 -4.99 23.71 17.91
N PHE A 156 -6.22 23.36 18.24
CA PHE A 156 -7.43 23.91 17.63
C PHE A 156 -8.47 24.16 18.72
N GLU A 157 -9.28 25.19 18.51
CA GLU A 157 -10.41 25.53 19.35
C GLU A 157 -11.62 25.69 18.44
N GLU A 158 -12.69 24.90 18.68
CA GLU A 158 -13.96 24.95 17.95
C GLU A 158 -13.83 24.90 16.40
N ALA A 159 -12.88 24.14 15.87
CA ALA A 159 -12.73 23.98 14.42
C ALA A 159 -13.89 23.14 13.85
N LEU A 160 -14.45 23.58 12.71
CA LEU A 160 -15.62 22.98 12.05
C LEU A 160 -15.26 22.38 10.68
N PRO A 161 -14.46 21.29 10.61
CA PRO A 161 -14.07 20.70 9.34
C PRO A 161 -15.26 20.13 8.56
N GLN A 162 -15.32 20.47 7.26
CA GLN A 162 -16.38 20.06 6.33
C GLN A 162 -15.80 19.66 4.98
N PRO A 163 -16.45 18.71 4.25
CA PRO A 163 -17.61 17.93 4.67
C PRO A 163 -17.23 16.84 5.69
N LYS A 164 -18.24 16.21 6.33
CA LYS A 164 -18.05 14.93 7.01
C LYS A 164 -18.01 13.82 5.96
N PRO A 165 -17.35 12.66 6.19
CA PRO A 165 -17.26 11.60 5.20
C PRO A 165 -18.63 11.05 4.77
N TYR A 166 -18.68 10.56 3.53
CA TYR A 166 -19.82 9.79 3.00
C TYR A 166 -19.99 8.45 3.73
N GLN A 167 -18.87 7.74 3.96
CA GLN A 167 -18.83 6.49 4.72
C GLN A 167 -18.99 6.76 6.23
N GLN A 168 -19.79 5.96 6.90
CA GLN A 168 -20.07 6.12 8.34
C GLN A 168 -19.50 4.93 9.14
N PRO A 169 -18.81 5.16 10.27
CA PRO A 169 -18.52 6.48 10.85
C PRO A 169 -17.41 7.28 10.13
N HIS A 170 -16.63 6.62 9.29
CA HIS A 170 -15.55 7.18 8.46
C HIS A 170 -15.06 6.13 7.46
N PRO A 171 -14.27 6.49 6.43
CA PRO A 171 -13.60 5.53 5.56
C PRO A 171 -12.75 4.52 6.35
N PRO A 172 -12.61 3.26 5.88
CA PRO A 172 -11.72 2.29 6.52
C PRO A 172 -10.30 2.86 6.66
N ILE A 173 -9.74 2.77 7.89
CA ILE A 173 -8.39 3.25 8.18
C ILE A 173 -7.43 2.07 8.14
N TRP A 174 -6.45 2.14 7.25
CA TRP A 174 -5.35 1.19 7.14
C TRP A 174 -4.06 1.81 7.67
N LEU A 175 -3.31 1.05 8.46
CA LEU A 175 -2.00 1.47 8.94
C LEU A 175 -0.93 0.56 8.34
N ALA A 176 0.03 1.17 7.62
CA ALA A 176 1.24 0.46 7.23
C ALA A 176 2.09 0.18 8.48
N ALA A 177 2.09 -1.07 8.92
CA ALA A 177 2.64 -1.46 10.22
C ALA A 177 3.77 -2.46 10.05
N HIS A 178 5.01 -2.02 10.21
CA HIS A 178 6.21 -2.86 10.04
C HIS A 178 6.85 -3.29 11.36
N SER A 179 6.70 -2.52 12.44
CA SER A 179 7.21 -2.89 13.76
C SER A 179 6.10 -3.48 14.63
N ASP A 180 6.49 -4.33 15.58
CA ASP A 180 5.57 -4.90 16.55
C ASP A 180 4.81 -3.80 17.30
N ALA A 181 5.48 -2.71 17.69
CA ALA A 181 4.83 -1.57 18.36
C ALA A 181 3.75 -0.88 17.49
N THR A 182 3.95 -0.81 16.17
CA THR A 182 2.95 -0.23 15.26
C THR A 182 1.77 -1.19 15.06
N LEU A 183 2.02 -2.50 15.02
CA LEU A 183 0.96 -3.51 14.97
C LEU A 183 0.09 -3.49 16.23
N GLU A 184 0.72 -3.41 17.42
CA GLU A 184 -0.01 -3.26 18.68
C GLU A 184 -0.82 -1.96 18.71
N TYR A 185 -0.24 -0.85 18.25
CA TYR A 185 -0.97 0.42 18.14
C TYR A 185 -2.19 0.29 17.21
N ALA A 186 -2.05 -0.34 16.05
CA ALA A 186 -3.16 -0.59 15.14
C ALA A 186 -4.25 -1.46 15.78
N ALA A 187 -3.86 -2.55 16.45
CA ALA A 187 -4.77 -3.45 17.14
C ALA A 187 -5.56 -2.74 18.24
N ARG A 188 -4.89 -1.95 19.08
CA ARG A 188 -5.52 -1.18 20.18
C ARG A 188 -6.48 -0.08 19.69
N ASN A 189 -6.29 0.41 18.46
CA ASN A 189 -7.13 1.45 17.87
C ASN A 189 -8.16 0.91 16.86
N ASN A 190 -8.26 -0.41 16.71
CA ASN A 190 -9.18 -1.07 15.79
C ASN A 190 -8.95 -0.64 14.31
N TYR A 191 -7.68 -0.47 13.89
CA TYR A 191 -7.31 -0.16 12.52
C TYR A 191 -6.97 -1.41 11.73
N HIS A 192 -7.26 -1.41 10.43
CA HIS A 192 -6.75 -2.39 9.49
C HIS A 192 -5.23 -2.26 9.37
N VAL A 193 -4.53 -3.33 9.02
CA VAL A 193 -3.08 -3.31 8.87
C VAL A 193 -2.63 -3.77 7.50
N ALA A 194 -1.58 -3.12 6.97
CA ALA A 194 -0.96 -3.46 5.72
C ALA A 194 0.52 -3.79 5.91
N GLN A 195 0.97 -4.86 5.22
CA GLN A 195 2.32 -5.36 5.23
C GLN A 195 2.87 -5.52 3.81
N ASN A 196 4.17 -5.27 3.66
CA ASN A 196 4.95 -5.57 2.46
C ASN A 196 6.41 -5.86 2.83
N LEU A 197 7.21 -6.34 1.90
CA LEU A 197 8.68 -6.46 1.97
C LEU A 197 9.25 -7.36 3.11
N ASP A 198 8.42 -7.95 3.95
CA ASP A 198 8.83 -8.97 4.91
C ASP A 198 8.56 -10.37 4.34
N THR A 199 9.34 -11.37 4.74
CA THR A 199 9.10 -12.76 4.34
C THR A 199 7.76 -13.27 4.88
N ASP A 200 7.20 -14.30 4.26
CA ASP A 200 5.91 -14.88 4.66
C ASP A 200 5.88 -15.31 6.13
N ASP A 201 6.99 -15.88 6.65
CA ASP A 201 7.09 -16.28 8.05
C ASP A 201 7.02 -15.06 9.01
N VAL A 202 7.70 -13.98 8.65
CA VAL A 202 7.68 -12.74 9.43
C VAL A 202 6.29 -12.12 9.39
N VAL A 203 5.64 -12.10 8.22
CA VAL A 203 4.28 -11.57 8.09
C VAL A 203 3.28 -12.39 8.89
N ALA A 204 3.35 -13.73 8.82
CA ALA A 204 2.48 -14.61 9.60
C ALA A 204 2.60 -14.33 11.10
N ARG A 205 3.82 -14.27 11.64
CA ARG A 205 4.08 -13.90 13.04
C ARG A 205 3.48 -12.53 13.40
N LYS A 206 3.66 -11.55 12.52
CA LYS A 206 3.17 -10.18 12.72
C LYS A 206 1.64 -10.09 12.73
N PHE A 207 0.99 -10.78 11.83
CA PHE A 207 -0.47 -10.84 11.81
C PHE A 207 -1.04 -11.62 13.01
N ASP A 208 -0.33 -12.64 13.49
CA ASP A 208 -0.70 -13.34 14.73
C ASP A 208 -0.57 -12.44 15.96
N LEU A 209 0.51 -11.63 16.05
CA LEU A 209 0.66 -10.61 17.08
C LEU A 209 -0.52 -9.62 17.05
N PHE A 210 -0.83 -9.08 15.88
CA PHE A 210 -1.94 -8.14 15.69
C PHE A 210 -3.28 -8.74 16.16
N ARG A 211 -3.60 -9.96 15.72
CA ARG A 211 -4.84 -10.66 16.08
C ARG A 211 -4.92 -10.95 17.57
N ARG A 212 -3.80 -11.32 18.19
CA ARG A 212 -3.74 -11.57 19.63
C ARG A 212 -4.03 -10.29 20.42
N VAL A 213 -3.32 -9.21 20.15
CA VAL A 213 -3.49 -7.93 20.85
C VAL A 213 -4.90 -7.37 20.61
N TRP A 214 -5.45 -7.50 19.40
CA TRP A 214 -6.82 -7.07 19.15
C TRP A 214 -7.85 -7.81 20.00
N ARG A 215 -7.72 -9.14 20.16
CA ARG A 215 -8.61 -9.93 21.04
C ARG A 215 -8.50 -9.52 22.50
N GLU A 216 -7.30 -9.17 22.96
CA GLU A 216 -7.05 -8.69 24.32
C GLU A 216 -7.73 -7.33 24.60
N CYS A 217 -8.02 -6.54 23.56
CA CYS A 217 -8.66 -5.23 23.69
C CYS A 217 -10.19 -5.28 23.77
N GLU A 218 -10.82 -6.43 23.52
CA GLU A 218 -12.28 -6.63 23.59
C GLU A 218 -13.09 -5.60 22.77
N HIS A 219 -12.58 -5.23 21.58
CA HIS A 219 -13.28 -4.29 20.71
C HIS A 219 -14.65 -4.81 20.28
N PRO A 220 -15.68 -3.94 20.20
CA PRO A 220 -16.93 -4.32 19.59
C PRO A 220 -16.80 -4.49 18.06
N GLY A 221 -17.51 -5.47 17.51
CA GLY A 221 -17.57 -5.68 16.06
C GLY A 221 -16.53 -6.66 15.51
N PRO A 222 -16.43 -6.75 14.19
CA PRO A 222 -15.51 -7.67 13.52
C PRO A 222 -14.06 -7.22 13.65
N MET A 223 -13.15 -8.20 13.60
CA MET A 223 -11.71 -7.94 13.56
C MET A 223 -11.36 -7.15 12.29
N PRO A 224 -10.49 -6.13 12.39
CA PRO A 224 -9.98 -5.42 11.24
C PRO A 224 -9.23 -6.36 10.29
N ARG A 225 -9.27 -6.03 9.01
CA ARG A 225 -8.69 -6.83 7.94
C ARG A 225 -7.17 -6.67 7.90
N VAL A 226 -6.49 -7.68 7.38
CA VAL A 226 -5.06 -7.68 7.15
C VAL A 226 -4.76 -7.77 5.65
N PHE A 227 -3.83 -6.92 5.20
CA PHE A 227 -3.48 -6.70 3.80
C PHE A 227 -2.02 -7.09 3.57
N LEU A 228 -1.77 -7.87 2.52
CA LEU A 228 -0.44 -8.28 2.12
C LEU A 228 -0.15 -7.85 0.68
N GLN A 229 0.89 -7.04 0.48
CA GLN A 229 1.36 -6.65 -0.85
C GLN A 229 2.55 -7.53 -1.27
N ARG A 230 2.53 -7.98 -2.54
CA ARG A 230 3.61 -8.75 -3.18
C ARG A 230 3.83 -8.31 -4.61
N SER A 231 5.06 -8.52 -5.09
CA SER A 231 5.34 -8.49 -6.54
C SER A 231 4.73 -9.73 -7.19
N VAL A 232 4.08 -9.55 -8.34
CA VAL A 232 3.38 -10.63 -9.05
C VAL A 232 3.76 -10.63 -10.52
N HIS A 233 4.07 -11.80 -11.07
CA HIS A 233 4.19 -11.98 -12.51
C HIS A 233 3.54 -13.30 -12.95
N VAL A 234 2.58 -13.17 -13.86
CA VAL A 234 1.84 -14.30 -14.43
C VAL A 234 2.15 -14.40 -15.90
N ALA A 235 2.50 -15.59 -16.35
CA ALA A 235 2.64 -15.93 -17.76
C ALA A 235 1.85 -17.21 -18.07
N GLU A 236 1.80 -17.64 -19.33
CA GLU A 236 1.02 -18.82 -19.72
C GLU A 236 1.57 -20.12 -19.13
N THR A 237 2.88 -20.17 -18.89
CA THR A 237 3.55 -21.29 -18.26
C THR A 237 4.46 -20.85 -17.12
N ASP A 238 4.71 -21.76 -16.16
CA ASP A 238 5.66 -21.50 -15.08
C ASP A 238 7.06 -21.20 -15.62
N ALA A 239 7.51 -21.89 -16.66
CA ALA A 239 8.83 -21.71 -17.27
C ALA A 239 8.99 -20.28 -17.82
N GLU A 240 8.01 -19.81 -18.59
CA GLU A 240 7.97 -18.44 -19.14
C GLU A 240 7.93 -17.39 -18.02
N ALA A 241 7.08 -17.58 -17.02
CA ALA A 241 6.95 -16.66 -15.90
C ALA A 241 8.27 -16.52 -15.13
N HIS A 242 8.93 -17.64 -14.84
CA HIS A 242 10.20 -17.66 -14.12
C HIS A 242 11.37 -17.09 -14.96
N GLU A 243 11.37 -17.29 -16.28
CA GLU A 243 12.36 -16.70 -17.19
C GLU A 243 12.28 -15.17 -17.15
N HIS A 244 11.08 -14.62 -17.36
CA HIS A 244 10.84 -13.17 -17.31
C HIS A 244 11.18 -12.58 -15.94
N ALA A 245 10.63 -13.14 -14.86
CA ALA A 245 10.82 -12.59 -13.53
C ALA A 245 12.29 -12.66 -13.05
N ARG A 246 13.05 -13.70 -13.44
CA ARG A 246 14.46 -13.84 -13.10
C ARG A 246 15.31 -12.71 -13.70
N GLU A 247 15.00 -12.28 -14.92
CA GLU A 247 15.72 -11.20 -15.57
C GLU A 247 15.53 -9.87 -14.83
N PHE A 248 14.29 -9.56 -14.40
CA PHE A 248 13.94 -8.24 -13.89
C PHE A 248 13.97 -8.14 -12.36
N LEU A 249 13.64 -9.21 -11.64
CA LEU A 249 13.63 -9.23 -10.18
C LEU A 249 15.05 -9.25 -9.58
N ALA A 250 15.99 -9.96 -10.21
CA ALA A 250 17.40 -10.07 -9.76
C ALA A 250 18.23 -8.81 -10.08
N GLN A 251 17.74 -7.90 -10.91
CA GLN A 251 18.46 -6.65 -11.24
C GLN A 251 18.47 -5.63 -10.09
N GLY A 252 18.09 -6.07 -8.92
CA GLY A 252 18.13 -5.33 -7.66
C GLY A 252 16.88 -4.47 -7.46
N GLY A 253 16.28 -4.59 -6.28
CA GLY A 253 15.13 -3.81 -5.80
C GLY A 253 15.35 -2.29 -5.71
N THR A 254 16.22 -1.74 -6.56
CA THR A 254 16.57 -0.33 -6.68
C THR A 254 15.86 0.36 -7.85
N ARG A 255 15.03 -0.38 -8.59
CA ARG A 255 14.28 0.17 -9.71
C ARG A 255 12.78 0.01 -9.50
N VAL A 256 12.24 0.71 -8.55
CA VAL A 256 10.83 1.05 -8.64
C VAL A 256 10.73 2.05 -9.79
N GLY A 257 10.17 1.61 -10.93
CA GLY A 257 9.94 2.45 -12.10
C GLY A 257 11.18 2.80 -12.93
N GLY A 258 11.75 1.86 -13.66
CA GLY A 258 12.43 2.02 -14.95
C GLY A 258 13.64 2.94 -15.08
N GLY A 259 14.07 3.67 -14.08
CA GLY A 259 15.18 4.61 -14.14
C GLY A 259 16.31 4.31 -13.15
N PRO A 260 17.57 4.68 -13.45
CA PRO A 260 18.64 4.58 -12.48
C PRO A 260 18.44 5.61 -11.38
N ILE A 261 17.67 5.27 -10.33
CA ILE A 261 17.61 6.05 -9.08
C ILE A 261 19.01 6.12 -8.44
N ALA A 262 19.92 5.27 -8.87
CA ALA A 262 21.32 5.24 -8.43
C ALA A 262 22.14 6.50 -8.76
N GLN A 263 21.66 7.41 -9.61
CA GLN A 263 22.41 8.62 -9.95
C GLN A 263 21.93 9.91 -9.26
N THR A 264 20.76 9.89 -8.64
CA THR A 264 20.45 10.96 -7.70
C THR A 264 21.16 10.63 -6.39
N ARG A 265 21.92 11.56 -5.83
CA ARG A 265 22.55 11.44 -4.49
C ARG A 265 21.58 11.10 -3.35
N ILE A 266 20.38 10.66 -3.67
CA ILE A 266 19.22 10.40 -2.83
C ILE A 266 18.61 9.08 -3.33
N GLY A 267 19.39 8.00 -3.31
CA GLY A 267 18.94 6.70 -3.82
C GLY A 267 18.17 5.88 -2.80
N TRP A 268 17.12 5.23 -3.24
CA TRP A 268 16.41 4.16 -2.53
C TRP A 268 17.30 2.98 -2.16
N GLY A 269 18.43 2.80 -2.84
CA GLY A 269 19.21 1.57 -2.86
C GLY A 269 20.46 1.54 -1.98
N SER A 270 20.84 2.60 -1.34
CA SER A 270 22.09 2.61 -0.53
C SER A 270 21.85 2.57 0.98
N ASN A 271 20.66 2.21 1.49
CA ASN A 271 20.21 2.87 2.67
C ASN A 271 19.65 2.05 3.82
N SER A 272 20.51 1.38 4.49
CA SER A 272 20.60 1.47 5.96
C SER A 272 20.64 2.95 6.47
N ARG A 273 20.98 3.93 5.64
CA ARG A 273 20.98 5.37 5.98
C ARG A 273 19.65 6.08 5.77
N GLY A 274 18.71 5.53 5.00
CA GLY A 274 17.39 6.12 4.76
C GLY A 274 16.39 5.93 5.90
N MET A 275 16.68 5.01 6.84
CA MET A 275 15.85 4.78 8.05
C MET A 275 16.34 5.56 9.28
N GLY A 276 17.30 6.48 9.12
CA GLY A 276 17.86 7.26 10.21
C GLY A 276 18.42 6.41 11.35
N ARG A 277 18.39 6.93 12.58
CA ARG A 277 18.87 6.21 13.79
C ARG A 277 18.02 4.99 14.16
N ASP A 278 16.85 4.82 13.56
CA ASP A 278 15.98 3.66 13.79
C ASP A 278 16.43 2.42 13.03
N SER A 279 17.47 2.51 12.19
CA SER A 279 18.05 1.35 11.48
C SER A 279 18.49 0.23 12.42
N ASP A 280 18.84 0.57 13.65
CA ASP A 280 19.31 -0.39 14.64
C ASP A 280 18.19 -1.08 15.42
N LEU A 281 16.93 -0.64 15.25
CA LEU A 281 15.78 -1.35 15.81
C LEU A 281 15.66 -2.74 15.16
N PRO A 282 15.38 -3.81 15.94
CA PRO A 282 15.40 -5.19 15.45
C PRO A 282 14.52 -5.40 14.19
N ASP A 283 13.32 -4.85 14.15
CA ASP A 283 12.42 -4.98 13.00
C ASP A 283 12.97 -4.29 11.74
N ASN A 284 13.57 -3.12 11.88
CA ASN A 284 14.15 -2.37 10.76
C ASN A 284 15.42 -3.03 10.25
N LYS A 285 16.23 -3.60 11.15
CA LYS A 285 17.44 -4.36 10.79
C LYS A 285 17.05 -5.61 9.99
N LEU A 286 16.11 -6.41 10.51
CA LEU A 286 15.61 -7.63 9.83
C LEU A 286 15.07 -7.29 8.44
N ARG A 287 14.28 -6.23 8.33
CA ARG A 287 13.74 -5.76 7.04
C ARG A 287 14.84 -5.32 6.09
N GLY A 288 15.85 -4.61 6.57
CA GLY A 288 17.02 -4.21 5.77
C GLY A 288 17.80 -5.42 5.26
N GLU A 289 18.01 -6.43 6.09
CA GLU A 289 18.65 -7.71 5.71
C GLU A 289 17.80 -8.47 4.67
N THR A 290 16.49 -8.54 4.87
CA THR A 290 15.55 -9.15 3.91
C THR A 290 15.61 -8.45 2.56
N MET A 291 15.55 -7.11 2.52
CA MET A 291 15.65 -6.34 1.28
C MET A 291 17.01 -6.53 0.59
N ALA A 292 18.09 -6.59 1.36
CA ALA A 292 19.44 -6.84 0.82
C ALA A 292 19.59 -8.25 0.23
N ALA A 293 18.96 -9.25 0.83
CA ALA A 293 18.93 -10.62 0.32
C ALA A 293 18.04 -10.72 -0.94
N ALA A 294 16.86 -10.12 -0.90
CA ALA A 294 15.93 -10.06 -2.02
C ALA A 294 16.54 -9.41 -3.26
N ALA A 295 17.31 -8.34 -3.08
CA ALA A 295 18.01 -7.64 -4.16
C ALA A 295 19.12 -8.47 -4.84
N LYS A 296 19.59 -9.53 -4.19
CA LYS A 296 20.71 -10.36 -4.67
C LYS A 296 20.30 -11.70 -5.22
N SER A 297 19.15 -12.22 -4.87
CA SER A 297 18.71 -13.57 -5.21
C SER A 297 17.26 -13.60 -5.64
N TYR A 298 17.07 -14.10 -6.86
CA TYR A 298 15.74 -14.43 -7.37
C TYR A 298 15.09 -15.52 -6.53
N GLU A 299 15.82 -16.59 -6.23
CA GLU A 299 15.35 -17.74 -5.44
C GLU A 299 14.89 -17.27 -4.05
N PHE A 300 15.65 -16.38 -3.41
CA PHE A 300 15.26 -15.83 -2.12
C PHE A 300 13.87 -15.17 -2.17
N ASN A 301 13.59 -14.40 -3.22
CA ASN A 301 12.27 -13.76 -3.37
C ASN A 301 11.15 -14.79 -3.50
N ILE A 302 11.37 -15.86 -4.28
CA ILE A 302 10.35 -16.89 -4.52
C ILE A 302 10.14 -17.77 -3.28
N ASP A 303 11.23 -18.22 -2.66
CA ASP A 303 11.20 -19.17 -1.53
C ASP A 303 10.64 -18.52 -0.25
N ASN A 304 10.80 -17.22 -0.10
CA ASN A 304 10.33 -16.45 1.05
C ASN A 304 9.03 -15.67 0.82
N GLY A 305 8.37 -15.89 -0.32
CA GLY A 305 7.06 -15.31 -0.63
C GLY A 305 7.07 -13.82 -0.95
N LEU A 306 8.23 -13.21 -1.21
CA LEU A 306 8.32 -11.79 -1.57
C LEU A 306 7.83 -11.51 -2.99
N ALA A 307 7.87 -12.53 -3.86
CA ALA A 307 7.32 -12.50 -5.20
C ALA A 307 6.49 -13.75 -5.49
N LEU A 308 5.37 -13.56 -6.18
CA LEU A 308 4.46 -14.59 -6.65
C LEU A 308 4.60 -14.69 -8.18
N VAL A 309 5.21 -15.78 -8.65
CA VAL A 309 5.55 -15.96 -10.06
C VAL A 309 5.08 -17.34 -10.51
N GLY A 310 4.46 -17.42 -11.68
CA GLY A 310 4.03 -18.70 -12.26
C GLY A 310 2.89 -18.58 -13.26
N SER A 311 2.40 -19.72 -13.74
CA SER A 311 1.15 -19.83 -14.48
C SER A 311 -0.05 -19.47 -13.60
N PRO A 312 -1.23 -19.19 -14.16
CA PRO A 312 -2.44 -18.93 -13.38
C PRO A 312 -2.71 -20.02 -12.34
N GLU A 313 -2.54 -21.30 -12.68
CA GLU A 313 -2.76 -22.42 -11.78
C GLU A 313 -1.78 -22.41 -10.59
N THR A 314 -0.50 -22.16 -10.86
CA THR A 314 0.53 -22.07 -9.82
C THR A 314 0.28 -20.88 -8.90
N VAL A 315 -0.12 -19.74 -9.47
CA VAL A 315 -0.44 -18.54 -8.71
C VAL A 315 -1.68 -18.74 -7.82
N ILE A 316 -2.75 -19.35 -8.35
CA ILE A 316 -3.95 -19.70 -7.57
C ILE A 316 -3.58 -20.59 -6.38
N ARG A 317 -2.86 -21.68 -6.63
CA ARG A 317 -2.45 -22.62 -5.59
C ARG A 317 -1.61 -21.93 -4.50
N ARG A 318 -0.62 -21.13 -4.88
CA ARG A 318 0.23 -20.40 -3.92
C ARG A 318 -0.56 -19.35 -3.12
N LEU A 319 -1.51 -18.67 -3.73
CA LEU A 319 -2.40 -17.74 -3.02
C LEU A 319 -3.26 -18.46 -1.98
N GLN A 320 -3.80 -19.64 -2.32
CA GLN A 320 -4.57 -20.46 -1.39
C GLN A 320 -3.71 -20.96 -0.20
N GLU A 321 -2.52 -21.44 -0.48
CA GLU A 321 -1.53 -21.87 0.53
C GLU A 321 -1.15 -20.69 1.45
N GLY A 322 -0.83 -19.53 0.84
CA GLY A 322 -0.49 -18.31 1.57
C GLY A 322 -1.64 -17.80 2.42
N GLN A 323 -2.87 -17.81 1.90
CA GLN A 323 -4.05 -17.41 2.67
C GLN A 323 -4.29 -18.33 3.87
N GLN A 324 -4.13 -19.65 3.71
CA GLN A 324 -4.27 -20.60 4.81
C GLN A 324 -3.18 -20.43 5.87
N ARG A 325 -1.94 -20.14 5.47
CA ARG A 325 -0.79 -20.00 6.38
C ARG A 325 -0.74 -18.66 7.08
N ILE A 326 -0.99 -17.57 6.37
CA ILE A 326 -0.80 -16.18 6.82
C ILE A 326 -2.14 -15.55 7.24
N GLY A 327 -3.22 -15.90 6.53
CA GLY A 327 -4.57 -15.45 6.83
C GLY A 327 -4.84 -14.01 6.41
N TYR A 328 -4.29 -13.55 5.29
CA TYR A 328 -4.62 -12.22 4.74
C TYR A 328 -6.03 -12.19 4.14
N ASP A 329 -6.69 -11.03 4.29
CA ASP A 329 -8.03 -10.75 3.77
C ASP A 329 -7.99 -10.00 2.43
N VAL A 330 -6.90 -9.24 2.22
CA VAL A 330 -6.63 -8.50 0.98
C VAL A 330 -5.25 -8.86 0.48
N PHE A 331 -5.17 -9.32 -0.77
CA PHE A 331 -3.89 -9.53 -1.44
C PHE A 331 -3.68 -8.44 -2.48
N CYS A 332 -2.61 -7.67 -2.32
CA CYS A 332 -2.29 -6.56 -3.19
C CYS A 332 -1.17 -6.91 -4.16
N THR A 333 -1.47 -6.78 -5.44
CA THR A 333 -0.54 -7.11 -6.52
C THR A 333 0.22 -5.89 -6.99
N ASN A 334 1.52 -6.06 -7.21
CA ASN A 334 2.37 -5.15 -7.98
C ASN A 334 2.98 -5.94 -9.14
N HIS A 335 2.56 -5.65 -10.37
CA HIS A 335 3.01 -6.37 -11.56
C HIS A 335 4.26 -5.75 -12.18
N GLN A 336 4.65 -4.53 -11.81
CA GLN A 336 5.88 -3.92 -12.29
C GLN A 336 7.09 -4.45 -11.53
N MET A 337 7.92 -5.26 -12.15
CA MET A 337 9.17 -5.77 -11.61
C MET A 337 10.37 -5.06 -12.29
N GLY A 338 11.05 -4.19 -11.54
CA GLY A 338 12.21 -3.48 -12.07
C GLY A 338 11.92 -2.74 -13.38
N SER A 339 12.69 -3.05 -14.41
CA SER A 339 12.52 -2.49 -15.77
C SER A 339 11.78 -3.42 -16.74
N MET A 340 10.89 -4.27 -16.23
CA MET A 340 10.09 -5.17 -17.06
C MET A 340 9.33 -4.40 -18.13
N PRO A 341 9.38 -4.85 -19.39
CA PRO A 341 8.67 -4.21 -20.49
C PRO A 341 7.17 -4.10 -20.25
N PRO A 342 6.52 -2.99 -20.63
CA PRO A 342 5.09 -2.79 -20.45
C PRO A 342 4.23 -3.94 -20.98
N GLU A 343 4.60 -4.53 -22.12
CA GLU A 343 3.85 -5.61 -22.76
C GLU A 343 3.79 -6.88 -21.87
N LEU A 344 4.86 -7.17 -21.11
CA LEU A 344 4.89 -8.29 -20.16
C LEU A 344 4.09 -7.97 -18.90
N VAL A 345 4.12 -6.72 -18.46
CA VAL A 345 3.32 -6.23 -17.32
C VAL A 345 1.83 -6.32 -17.65
N ASP A 346 1.41 -5.79 -18.80
CA ASP A 346 0.01 -5.80 -19.25
C ASP A 346 -0.49 -7.24 -19.43
N LYS A 347 0.30 -8.12 -20.04
CA LYS A 347 -0.04 -9.55 -20.17
C LYS A 347 -0.24 -10.19 -18.80
N SER A 348 0.67 -9.92 -17.85
CA SER A 348 0.57 -10.44 -16.49
C SER A 348 -0.69 -9.94 -15.76
N ILE A 349 -1.05 -8.67 -15.90
CA ILE A 349 -2.27 -8.08 -15.33
C ILE A 349 -3.50 -8.80 -15.90
N ARG A 350 -3.58 -8.96 -17.22
CA ARG A 350 -4.73 -9.62 -17.87
C ARG A 350 -4.88 -11.07 -17.45
N LEU A 351 -3.80 -11.87 -17.48
CA LEU A 351 -3.83 -13.26 -17.04
C LEU A 351 -4.26 -13.38 -15.58
N PHE A 352 -3.81 -12.47 -14.72
CA PHE A 352 -4.23 -12.46 -13.32
C PHE A 352 -5.74 -12.13 -13.19
N GLY A 353 -6.22 -11.10 -13.88
CA GLY A 353 -7.62 -10.69 -13.84
C GLY A 353 -8.56 -11.73 -14.41
N GLU A 354 -8.22 -12.31 -15.56
CA GLU A 354 -9.07 -13.25 -16.30
C GLU A 354 -9.09 -14.66 -15.69
N HIS A 355 -8.01 -15.11 -15.06
CA HIS A 355 -7.87 -16.48 -14.61
C HIS A 355 -7.70 -16.65 -13.10
N VAL A 356 -7.01 -15.70 -12.42
CA VAL A 356 -6.73 -15.85 -10.99
C VAL A 356 -7.87 -15.27 -10.14
N ILE A 357 -8.29 -14.03 -10.38
CA ILE A 357 -9.35 -13.38 -9.59
C ILE A 357 -10.64 -14.21 -9.55
N PRO A 358 -11.15 -14.75 -10.67
CA PRO A 358 -12.39 -15.54 -10.66
C PRO A 358 -12.32 -16.80 -9.80
N ALA A 359 -11.14 -17.40 -9.61
CA ALA A 359 -10.97 -18.59 -8.78
C ALA A 359 -11.23 -18.33 -7.27
N PHE A 360 -11.23 -17.07 -6.83
CA PHE A 360 -11.50 -16.67 -5.45
C PHE A 360 -12.85 -15.98 -5.26
N GLN A 361 -13.53 -15.64 -6.32
CA GLN A 361 -14.88 -15.08 -6.28
C GLN A 361 -15.88 -16.20 -6.00
N ARG A 362 -16.84 -15.96 -5.09
CA ARG A 362 -17.94 -16.90 -4.91
C ARG A 362 -18.78 -16.89 -6.19
N VAL A 363 -18.95 -18.05 -6.83
CA VAL A 363 -20.01 -18.23 -7.81
C VAL A 363 -21.33 -17.92 -7.08
N PRO A 364 -22.14 -16.96 -7.54
CA PRO A 364 -23.45 -16.77 -6.96
C PRO A 364 -24.19 -18.10 -7.05
N VAL A 365 -24.53 -18.70 -5.90
CA VAL A 365 -25.42 -19.85 -5.89
C VAL A 365 -26.71 -19.33 -6.49
N GLY A 366 -27.03 -19.80 -7.69
CA GLY A 366 -28.18 -19.36 -8.45
C GLY A 366 -29.45 -19.39 -7.60
N VAL A 367 -30.18 -18.28 -7.64
CA VAL A 367 -31.54 -18.14 -7.14
C VAL A 367 -32.51 -18.82 -8.11
#